data_f211d8e307e84dd9e013efbcdb3000c4
#
_entry.id   f211d8e307e84dd9e013efbcdb3000c4
#
_cell.length_a   1.000
_cell.length_b   1.000
_cell.length_c   1.000
_cell.angle_alpha   90.00
_cell.angle_beta   90.00
_cell.angle_gamma   90.00
#
_symmetry.space_group_name_H-M   'P 1'
#
loop_
_entity.id
_entity.type
_entity.pdbx_description
1 polymer ?
#
loop_
_entity_poly.entity_id
_entity_poly.type
_entity_poly.pdbx_seq_one_letter_code
_entity_poly.pdbx_strand_id
1 'polypeptide(L)'
;MLFAKSRNCLWEFCDPLLAAFWRREFDLESREQIEAALVRAGLQAGDWHEYLKVNAQRDLAAAFERAELLDVFGAPTFVYRGELFWGGDRLDLLATTLNASTAREPQAT
;
A
#
# COMPACT_ATOMS: atom_id res chain seq x y z
N MET A 1 4.43 5.47 -3.40
CA MET A 1 3.98 4.72 -2.20
C MET A 1 5.11 4.05 -1.42
N LEU A 2 6.03 3.38 -2.10
CA LEU A 2 7.16 2.72 -1.42
C LEU A 2 8.03 3.70 -0.63
N PHE A 3 8.25 4.90 -1.15
CA PHE A 3 8.97 5.94 -0.43
C PHE A 3 8.25 6.35 0.86
N ALA A 4 6.96 6.62 0.78
CA ALA A 4 6.16 6.99 1.95
C ALA A 4 6.15 5.87 2.99
N LYS A 5 6.06 4.62 2.53
CA LYS A 5 6.14 3.45 3.41
C LYS A 5 7.49 3.39 4.13
N SER A 6 8.58 3.66 3.44
CA SER A 6 9.93 3.65 4.02
C SER A 6 10.13 4.71 5.10
N ARG A 7 9.29 5.76 5.09
CA ARG A 7 9.32 6.85 6.06
C ARG A 7 8.19 6.79 7.09
N ASN A 8 7.47 5.66 7.14
CA ASN A 8 6.33 5.45 8.05
C ASN A 8 5.19 6.46 7.87
N CYS A 9 5.00 6.93 6.64
CA CYS A 9 3.98 7.90 6.27
C CYS A 9 3.04 7.39 5.17
N LEU A 10 2.93 6.06 5.05
CA LEU A 10 2.16 5.47 3.94
C LEU A 10 0.70 5.94 3.93
N TRP A 11 0.03 5.86 5.06
CA TRP A 11 -1.40 6.20 5.14
C TRP A 11 -1.63 7.70 5.02
N GLU A 12 -0.78 8.51 5.63
CA GLU A 12 -0.84 9.97 5.53
C GLU A 12 -0.68 10.45 4.08
N PHE A 13 0.09 9.70 3.29
CA PHE A 13 0.27 9.98 1.86
C PHE A 13 -0.87 9.41 1.03
N CYS A 14 -1.22 8.14 1.25
CA CYS A 14 -2.14 7.41 0.37
C CYS A 14 -3.60 7.81 0.54
N ASP A 15 -4.09 8.00 1.76
CA ASP A 15 -5.51 8.26 1.97
C ASP A 15 -6.02 9.50 1.25
N PRO A 16 -5.42 10.69 1.42
CA PRO A 16 -5.87 11.87 0.69
C PRO A 16 -5.67 11.75 -0.82
N LEU A 17 -4.56 11.13 -1.24
CA LEU A 17 -4.24 10.95 -2.65
C LEU A 17 -5.27 10.06 -3.35
N LEU A 18 -5.57 8.92 -2.76
CA LEU A 18 -6.54 7.98 -3.35
C LEU A 18 -7.95 8.56 -3.36
N ALA A 19 -8.34 9.30 -2.32
CA ALA A 19 -9.62 9.99 -2.31
C ALA A 19 -9.71 11.01 -3.45
N ALA A 20 -8.66 11.82 -3.65
CA ALA A 20 -8.61 12.79 -4.74
C ALA A 20 -8.59 12.11 -6.12
N PHE A 21 -7.87 11.01 -6.24
CA PHE A 21 -7.82 10.24 -7.48
C PHE A 21 -9.21 9.73 -7.87
N TRP A 22 -9.96 9.19 -6.95
CA TRP A 22 -11.31 8.67 -7.24
C TRP A 22 -12.32 9.79 -7.54
N ARG A 23 -12.06 11.00 -7.07
CA ARG A 23 -12.84 12.18 -7.46
C ARG A 23 -12.37 12.79 -8.78
N ARG A 24 -11.36 12.19 -9.42
CA ARG A 24 -10.72 12.70 -10.64
C ARG A 24 -10.09 14.09 -10.46
N GLU A 25 -9.60 14.35 -9.27
CA GLU A 25 -8.92 15.60 -8.92
C GLU A 25 -7.40 15.43 -8.80
N PHE A 26 -6.90 14.24 -9.06
CA PHE A 26 -5.48 13.91 -8.91
C PHE A 26 -4.96 13.17 -10.13
N ASP A 27 -3.87 13.67 -10.72
CA ASP A 27 -3.17 13.03 -11.82
C ASP A 27 -1.96 12.27 -11.30
N LEU A 28 -2.02 10.93 -11.33
CA LEU A 28 -0.93 10.07 -10.86
C LEU A 28 0.34 10.17 -11.70
N GLU A 29 0.24 10.72 -12.92
CA GLU A 29 1.41 10.94 -13.79
C GLU A 29 2.04 12.30 -13.57
N SER A 30 1.42 13.20 -12.82
CA SER A 30 1.94 14.50 -12.54
C SER A 30 2.95 14.46 -11.38
N ARG A 31 4.22 14.68 -11.71
CA ARG A 31 5.27 14.74 -10.70
C ARG A 31 5.02 15.84 -9.67
N GLU A 32 4.54 16.99 -10.13
CA GLU A 32 4.24 18.13 -9.27
C GLU A 32 3.14 17.81 -8.26
N GLN A 33 2.09 17.13 -8.68
CA GLN A 33 1.01 16.74 -7.78
C GLN A 33 1.46 15.69 -6.77
N ILE A 34 2.31 14.75 -7.17
CA ILE A 34 2.89 13.77 -6.27
C ILE A 34 3.77 14.46 -5.22
N GLU A 35 4.61 15.39 -5.63
CA GLU A 35 5.45 16.16 -4.70
C GLU A 35 4.60 16.93 -3.69
N ALA A 36 3.54 17.58 -4.12
CA ALA A 36 2.63 18.28 -3.23
C ALA A 36 1.97 17.35 -2.23
N ALA A 37 1.57 16.15 -2.66
CA ALA A 37 0.99 15.14 -1.78
C ALA A 37 2.01 14.64 -0.74
N LEU A 38 3.27 14.47 -1.13
CA LEU A 38 4.33 14.06 -0.22
C LEU A 38 4.61 15.12 0.84
N VAL A 39 4.67 16.39 0.43
CA VAL A 39 4.88 17.51 1.36
C VAL A 39 3.72 17.60 2.35
N ARG A 40 2.50 17.41 1.89
CA ARG A 40 1.31 17.41 2.76
C ARG A 40 1.37 16.28 3.79
N ALA A 41 1.96 15.15 3.43
CA ALA A 41 2.16 14.02 4.34
C ALA A 41 3.34 14.22 5.31
N GLY A 42 4.04 15.33 5.22
CA GLY A 42 5.18 15.63 6.09
C GLY A 42 6.53 15.22 5.53
N LEU A 43 6.60 14.85 4.27
CA LEU A 43 7.83 14.41 3.60
C LEU A 43 8.42 15.53 2.76
N GLN A 44 9.70 15.40 2.39
CA GLN A 44 10.39 16.39 1.57
C GLN A 44 10.58 15.88 0.15
N ALA A 45 10.28 16.74 -0.83
CA ALA A 45 10.43 16.41 -2.25
C ALA A 45 11.87 16.04 -2.61
N GLY A 46 12.86 16.72 -2.01
CA GLY A 46 14.27 16.40 -2.23
C GLY A 46 14.65 15.00 -1.83
N ASP A 47 14.12 14.52 -0.71
CA ASP A 47 14.35 13.15 -0.24
C ASP A 47 13.71 12.14 -1.20
N TRP A 48 12.55 12.45 -1.75
CA TRP A 48 11.90 11.61 -2.75
C TRP A 48 12.72 11.54 -4.04
N HIS A 49 13.26 12.66 -4.50
CA HIS A 49 14.10 12.68 -5.70
C HIS A 49 15.34 11.80 -5.52
N GLU A 50 15.95 11.86 -4.35
CA GLU A 50 17.10 11.01 -4.01
C GLU A 50 16.70 9.54 -3.97
N TYR A 51 15.56 9.24 -3.36
CA TYR A 51 15.02 7.88 -3.32
C TYR A 51 14.81 7.32 -4.72
N LEU A 52 14.24 8.10 -5.63
CA LEU A 52 14.02 7.67 -7.02
C LEU A 52 15.31 7.30 -7.72
N LYS A 53 16.41 7.99 -7.42
CA LYS A 53 17.70 7.71 -8.04
C LYS A 53 18.39 6.48 -7.48
N VAL A 54 18.26 6.24 -6.18
CA VAL A 54 19.08 5.25 -5.48
C VAL A 54 18.30 3.97 -5.16
N ASN A 55 17.10 4.09 -4.62
CA ASN A 55 16.41 2.96 -4.00
C ASN A 55 15.17 2.46 -4.75
N ALA A 56 14.56 3.31 -5.58
CA ALA A 56 13.24 3.03 -6.13
C ALA A 56 13.19 1.73 -6.94
N GLN A 57 14.13 1.51 -7.83
CA GLN A 57 14.14 0.30 -8.68
C GLN A 57 14.33 -0.95 -7.85
N ARG A 58 15.23 -0.91 -6.89
CA ARG A 58 15.49 -2.05 -6.00
C ARG A 58 14.26 -2.38 -5.16
N ASP A 59 13.64 -1.37 -4.57
CA ASP A 59 12.48 -1.57 -3.71
C ASP A 59 11.26 -2.05 -4.50
N LEU A 60 11.08 -1.55 -5.71
CA LEU A 60 10.00 -1.98 -6.58
C LEU A 60 10.21 -3.43 -7.03
N ALA A 61 11.44 -3.79 -7.41
CA ALA A 61 11.78 -5.16 -7.79
C ALA A 61 11.55 -6.13 -6.62
N ALA A 62 11.94 -5.74 -5.41
CA ALA A 62 11.72 -6.54 -4.21
C ALA A 62 10.22 -6.73 -3.92
N ALA A 63 9.41 -5.69 -4.13
CA ALA A 63 7.97 -5.77 -3.95
C ALA A 63 7.32 -6.73 -4.95
N PHE A 64 7.73 -6.69 -6.22
CA PHE A 64 7.24 -7.61 -7.24
C PHE A 64 7.65 -9.06 -6.94
N GLU A 65 8.90 -9.27 -6.53
CA GLU A 65 9.38 -10.60 -6.15
C GLU A 65 8.58 -11.17 -5.00
N ARG A 66 8.30 -10.36 -3.98
CA ARG A 66 7.48 -10.78 -2.84
C ARG A 66 6.07 -11.14 -3.28
N ALA A 67 5.47 -10.37 -4.19
CA ALA A 67 4.15 -10.68 -4.72
C ALA A 67 4.15 -12.01 -5.47
N GLU A 68 5.17 -12.29 -6.27
CA GLU A 68 5.31 -13.57 -6.96
C GLU A 68 5.45 -14.73 -5.99
N LEU A 69 6.28 -14.58 -4.95
CA LEU A 69 6.45 -15.61 -3.93
C LEU A 69 5.15 -15.91 -3.16
N LEU A 70 4.26 -14.94 -3.05
CA LEU A 70 2.97 -15.09 -2.39
C LEU A 70 1.84 -15.46 -3.37
N ASP A 71 2.17 -15.72 -4.65
CA ASP A 71 1.20 -16.02 -5.71
C ASP A 71 0.16 -14.92 -5.92
N VAL A 72 0.53 -13.66 -5.66
CA VAL A 72 -0.33 -12.52 -5.89
C VAL A 72 -0.34 -12.18 -7.38
N PHE A 73 -1.51 -12.23 -8.01
CA PHE A 73 -1.65 -12.03 -9.47
C PHE A 73 -2.62 -10.91 -9.84
N GLY A 74 -3.20 -10.24 -8.90
CA GLY A 74 -4.14 -9.15 -9.17
C GLY A 74 -4.41 -8.31 -7.93
N ALA A 75 -5.13 -7.21 -8.12
CA ALA A 75 -5.49 -6.29 -7.06
C ALA A 75 -7.01 -6.10 -7.03
N PRO A 76 -7.61 -5.94 -5.86
CA PRO A 76 -6.97 -6.04 -4.55
C PRO A 76 -6.73 -7.49 -4.15
N THR A 77 -5.64 -7.74 -3.41
CA THR A 77 -5.34 -9.05 -2.84
C THR A 77 -5.01 -8.88 -1.37
N PHE A 78 -5.62 -9.71 -0.54
CA PHE A 78 -5.37 -9.77 0.90
C PHE A 78 -4.73 -11.10 1.23
N VAL A 79 -3.68 -11.08 2.02
CA VAL A 79 -3.00 -12.30 2.49
C VAL A 79 -3.17 -12.39 4.00
N TYR A 80 -3.78 -13.46 4.45
CA TYR A 80 -3.96 -13.70 5.88
C TYR A 80 -3.62 -15.15 6.20
N ARG A 81 -2.60 -15.33 7.04
CA ARG A 81 -2.08 -16.64 7.45
C ARG A 81 -1.78 -17.58 6.27
N GLY A 82 -1.20 -17.01 5.21
CA GLY A 82 -0.83 -17.75 4.01
C GLY A 82 -1.97 -17.99 3.03
N GLU A 83 -3.19 -17.62 3.37
CA GLU A 83 -4.35 -17.75 2.48
C GLU A 83 -4.58 -16.45 1.71
N LEU A 84 -4.83 -16.58 0.40
CA LEU A 84 -5.06 -15.46 -0.49
C LEU A 84 -6.56 -15.18 -0.64
N PHE A 85 -6.93 -13.91 -0.50
CA PHE A 85 -8.29 -13.43 -0.77
C PHE A 85 -8.18 -12.38 -1.87
N TRP A 86 -8.57 -12.77 -3.09
CA TRP A 86 -8.47 -11.91 -4.27
C TRP A 86 -9.81 -11.34 -4.66
N GLY A 87 -9.80 -10.02 -4.95
CA GLY A 87 -10.98 -9.31 -5.41
C GLY A 87 -11.80 -8.70 -4.28
N GLY A 88 -12.52 -7.62 -4.59
CA GLY A 88 -13.38 -6.93 -3.62
C GLY A 88 -14.53 -7.78 -3.10
N ASP A 89 -14.99 -8.75 -3.89
CA ASP A 89 -16.05 -9.68 -3.52
C ASP A 89 -15.63 -10.70 -2.46
N ARG A 90 -14.34 -10.79 -2.13
CA ARG A 90 -13.80 -11.67 -1.10
C ARG A 90 -13.65 -11.00 0.26
N LEU A 91 -13.99 -9.73 0.38
CA LEU A 91 -13.87 -9.00 1.64
C LEU A 91 -14.74 -9.61 2.75
N ASP A 92 -15.95 -10.04 2.44
CA ASP A 92 -16.82 -10.68 3.41
C ASP A 92 -16.24 -11.99 3.92
N LEU A 93 -15.67 -12.79 3.03
CA LEU A 93 -15.01 -14.04 3.39
C LEU A 93 -13.79 -13.78 4.27
N LEU A 94 -12.98 -12.77 3.94
CA LEU A 94 -11.84 -12.36 4.75
C LEU A 94 -12.28 -11.92 6.14
N ALA A 95 -13.32 -11.10 6.24
CA ALA A 95 -13.86 -10.63 7.51
C ALA A 95 -14.35 -11.80 8.37
N THR A 96 -15.03 -12.77 7.76
CA THR A 96 -15.47 -13.99 8.45
C THR A 96 -14.29 -14.80 8.98
N THR A 97 -13.24 -14.94 8.16
CA THR A 97 -12.03 -15.67 8.54
C THR A 97 -11.30 -14.96 9.70
N LEU A 98 -11.18 -13.66 9.66
CA LEU A 98 -10.56 -12.86 10.73
C LEU A 98 -11.36 -12.98 12.02
N ASN A 99 -12.68 -12.88 11.97
CA ASN A 99 -13.54 -13.01 13.14
C ASN A 99 -13.48 -14.40 13.75
N ALA A 100 -13.48 -15.45 12.93
CA ALA A 100 -13.35 -16.82 13.39
C ALA A 100 -12.01 -17.05 14.08
N SER A 101 -10.91 -16.54 13.54
CA SER A 101 -9.59 -16.62 14.15
C SER A 101 -9.54 -15.90 15.49
N THR A 102 -10.11 -14.71 15.56
CA THR A 102 -10.16 -13.91 16.79
C THR A 102 -10.97 -14.63 17.87
N ALA A 103 -12.08 -15.28 17.50
CA ALA A 103 -12.90 -16.04 18.43
C ALA A 103 -12.21 -17.31 18.94
N ARG A 104 -11.34 -17.93 18.14
CA ARG A 104 -10.63 -19.16 18.49
C ARG A 104 -9.37 -18.93 19.29
N GLU A 105 -8.71 -17.83 19.05
CA GLU A 105 -7.46 -17.52 19.75
C GLU A 105 -7.77 -16.79 21.04
N PRO A 106 -7.30 -17.32 22.21
CA PRO A 106 -7.34 -16.53 23.41
C PRO A 106 -6.51 -15.29 23.11
N GLN A 107 -7.10 -14.13 23.32
CA GLN A 107 -6.37 -12.88 23.13
C GLN A 107 -5.12 -12.95 23.97
N ALA A 108 -3.99 -13.15 23.31
CA ALA A 108 -2.71 -13.00 23.92
C ALA A 108 -2.51 -11.51 24.15
N THR A 109 -2.96 -11.07 25.24
CA THR A 109 -2.65 -9.73 25.70
C THR A 109 -1.31 -9.75 26.34
#